data_238dbacbaced40b66f208f16598937a3
#
_entry.id   238dbacbaced40b66f208f16598937a3
#
_cell.length_a   1.000
_cell.length_b   1.000
_cell.length_c   1.000
_cell.angle_alpha   90.00
_cell.angle_beta   90.00
_cell.angle_gamma   90.00
#
_symmetry.space_group_name_H-M   'P 1'
#
loop_
_entity.id
_entity.type
_entity.pdbx_description
1 polymer ?
#
loop_
_entity_poly.entity_id
_entity_poly.type
_entity_poly.pdbx_seq_one_letter_code
_entity_poly.pdbx_strand_id
1 'polypeptide(L)'
;MHKFGDIILAEVQFADTFEVKTRPALVLFEEQGNIVVIGITSNLKMKGIPLKKEEGAIKNSIIKLNYIFTISERMIGKYLFSIKEEKKKVIKEELIKKLA
;
A
#
# COMPACT_ATOMS: atom_id res chain seq x y z
N MET A 1 11.68 -11.61 2.59
CA MET A 1 10.45 -11.39 3.38
C MET A 1 10.08 -9.92 3.36
N HIS A 2 8.81 -9.62 3.10
CA HIS A 2 8.32 -8.24 3.07
C HIS A 2 7.85 -7.81 4.46
N LYS A 3 8.07 -6.55 4.79
CA LYS A 3 7.76 -6.04 6.13
C LYS A 3 7.00 -4.71 6.05
N PHE A 4 6.39 -4.32 7.15
CA PHE A 4 5.61 -3.09 7.22
C PHE A 4 6.39 -1.90 6.70
N GLY A 5 5.75 -1.17 5.79
CA GLY A 5 6.33 0.03 5.20
C GLY A 5 7.00 -0.20 3.85
N ASP A 6 7.20 -1.44 3.43
CA ASP A 6 7.70 -1.70 2.08
C ASP A 6 6.65 -1.31 1.06
N ILE A 7 7.07 -0.62 0.02
CA ILE A 7 6.21 -0.30 -1.13
C ILE A 7 6.60 -1.23 -2.26
N ILE A 8 5.63 -1.96 -2.75
CA ILE A 8 5.84 -2.97 -3.79
C ILE A 8 4.91 -2.69 -4.97
N LEU A 9 5.29 -3.19 -6.15
CA LEU A 9 4.36 -3.29 -7.28
C LEU A 9 3.73 -4.66 -7.22
N ALA A 10 2.42 -4.70 -7.27
CA ALA A 10 1.68 -5.95 -7.20
C ALA A 10 0.51 -5.95 -8.17
N GLU A 11 0.11 -7.13 -8.60
CA GLU A 11 -1.10 -7.30 -9.39
C GLU A 11 -2.28 -7.24 -8.45
N VAL A 12 -3.13 -6.24 -8.62
CA VAL A 12 -4.27 -6.02 -7.73
C VAL A 12 -5.52 -5.74 -8.55
N GLN A 13 -6.65 -6.13 -7.98
CA GLN A 13 -7.97 -5.80 -8.53
C GLN A 13 -8.68 -4.96 -7.49
N PHE A 14 -8.97 -3.72 -7.85
CA PHE A 14 -9.75 -2.86 -6.96
C PHE A 14 -11.23 -3.25 -7.01
N ALA A 15 -11.93 -2.97 -5.93
CA ALA A 15 -13.32 -3.40 -5.74
C ALA A 15 -14.29 -2.89 -6.82
N ASP A 16 -13.97 -1.77 -7.46
CA ASP A 16 -14.84 -1.12 -8.43
C ASP A 16 -14.53 -1.47 -9.88
N THR A 17 -13.62 -2.40 -10.12
CA THR A 17 -13.21 -2.78 -11.47
C THR A 17 -12.90 -4.27 -11.53
N PHE A 18 -13.14 -4.88 -12.71
CA PHE A 18 -12.78 -6.27 -12.95
C PHE A 18 -11.38 -6.43 -13.52
N GLU A 19 -10.70 -5.32 -13.81
CA GLU A 19 -9.35 -5.38 -14.35
C GLU A 19 -8.32 -5.64 -13.26
N VAL A 20 -7.40 -6.56 -13.55
CA VAL A 20 -6.21 -6.77 -12.74
C VAL A 20 -5.13 -5.85 -13.29
N LYS A 21 -4.60 -4.96 -12.45
CA LYS A 21 -3.56 -4.02 -12.85
C LYS A 21 -2.39 -4.11 -11.91
N THR A 22 -1.21 -3.81 -12.45
CA THR A 22 -0.01 -3.67 -11.62
C THR A 22 -0.05 -2.30 -10.95
N ARG A 23 -0.10 -2.29 -9.62
CA ARG A 23 -0.24 -1.07 -8.83
C ARG A 23 0.71 -1.08 -7.65
N PRO A 24 1.16 0.09 -7.19
CA PRO A 24 1.90 0.14 -5.94
C PRO A 24 0.98 -0.18 -4.77
N ALA A 25 1.55 -0.83 -3.77
CA ALA A 25 0.84 -1.16 -2.54
C ALA A 25 1.81 -1.11 -1.37
N LEU A 26 1.30 -0.77 -0.20
CA LEU A 26 2.08 -0.71 1.03
C LEU A 26 1.89 -2.00 1.80
N VAL A 27 2.99 -2.66 2.16
CA VAL A 27 2.93 -3.89 2.94
C VAL A 27 2.62 -3.59 4.39
N LEU A 28 1.64 -4.28 4.96
CA LEU A 28 1.36 -4.25 6.39
C LEU A 28 2.11 -5.37 7.11
N PHE A 29 1.96 -6.60 6.64
CA PHE A 29 2.70 -7.74 7.17
C PHE A 29 2.61 -8.91 6.20
N GLU A 30 3.47 -9.89 6.40
CA GLU A 30 3.49 -11.12 5.64
C GLU A 30 3.31 -12.29 6.59
N GLU A 31 2.50 -13.25 6.17
CA GLU A 31 2.23 -14.44 6.98
C GLU A 31 1.98 -15.64 6.07
N GLN A 32 2.83 -16.64 6.20
CA GLN A 32 2.70 -17.91 5.48
C GLN A 32 2.51 -17.77 3.97
N GLY A 33 3.31 -16.89 3.35
CA GLY A 33 3.25 -16.68 1.90
C GLY A 33 2.14 -15.76 1.44
N ASN A 34 1.34 -15.23 2.36
CA ASN A 34 0.32 -14.23 2.09
C ASN A 34 0.80 -12.89 2.59
N ILE A 35 0.52 -11.85 1.83
CA ILE A 35 0.96 -10.50 2.17
C ILE A 35 -0.25 -9.61 2.26
N VAL A 36 -0.45 -9.00 3.44
CA VAL A 36 -1.53 -8.05 3.65
C VAL A 36 -1.02 -6.66 3.27
N VAL A 37 -1.73 -6.01 2.37
CA VAL A 37 -1.31 -4.73 1.80
C VAL A 37 -2.40 -3.69 1.85
N ILE A 38 -1.99 -2.42 1.74
CA ILE A 38 -2.90 -1.30 1.55
C ILE A 38 -2.69 -0.78 0.13
N GLY A 39 -3.78 -0.60 -0.60
CA GLY A 39 -3.72 -0.07 -1.97
C GLY A 39 -3.30 1.40 -2.01
N ILE A 40 -2.58 1.75 -3.05
CA ILE A 40 -2.11 3.11 -3.31
C ILE A 40 -2.69 3.56 -4.64
N THR A 41 -3.25 4.76 -4.67
CA THR A 41 -3.84 5.32 -5.89
C THR A 41 -3.15 6.62 -6.27
N SER A 42 -3.08 6.89 -7.58
CA SER A 42 -2.60 8.17 -8.08
C SER A 42 -3.70 9.22 -8.17
N ASN A 43 -4.93 8.86 -7.83
CA ASN A 43 -6.05 9.82 -7.82
C ASN A 43 -5.98 10.65 -6.54
N LEU A 44 -5.44 11.86 -6.65
CA LEU A 44 -5.21 12.75 -5.50
C LEU A 44 -6.50 13.32 -4.90
N LYS A 45 -7.64 13.08 -5.53
CA LYS A 45 -8.94 13.50 -4.98
C LYS A 45 -9.46 12.51 -3.94
N MET A 46 -8.91 11.30 -3.89
CA MET A 46 -9.32 10.32 -2.91
C MET A 46 -8.76 10.65 -1.53
N LYS A 47 -9.49 10.26 -0.50
CA LYS A 47 -9.04 10.45 0.88
C LYS A 47 -8.04 9.37 1.27
N GLY A 48 -7.04 9.76 2.02
CA GLY A 48 -6.00 8.86 2.50
C GLY A 48 -4.78 9.62 2.92
N ILE A 49 -3.68 8.91 3.07
CA ILE A 49 -2.42 9.51 3.49
C ILE A 49 -1.58 9.79 2.25
N PRO A 50 -1.15 11.04 2.03
CA PRO A 50 -0.31 11.38 0.88
C PRO A 50 1.00 10.60 0.88
N LEU A 51 1.42 10.15 -0.30
CA LEU A 51 2.74 9.56 -0.53
C LEU A 51 3.34 10.29 -1.71
N LYS A 52 4.30 11.16 -1.45
CA LYS A 52 4.83 12.09 -2.44
C LYS A 52 6.06 11.53 -3.17
N LYS A 53 6.33 12.09 -4.36
CA LYS A 53 7.53 11.75 -5.12
C LYS A 53 8.81 11.94 -4.31
N GLU A 54 8.86 12.99 -3.49
CA GLU A 54 10.01 13.27 -2.63
C GLU A 54 10.29 12.13 -1.64
N GLU A 55 9.28 11.32 -1.35
CA GLU A 55 9.42 10.19 -0.43
C GLU A 55 9.86 8.90 -1.14
N GLY A 56 9.94 8.93 -2.47
CA GLY A 56 10.36 7.78 -3.27
C GLY A 56 9.33 7.26 -4.26
N ALA A 57 8.12 7.79 -4.22
CA ALA A 57 7.05 7.33 -5.13
C ALA A 57 7.34 7.73 -6.57
N ILE A 58 6.88 6.92 -7.51
CA ILE A 58 7.02 7.23 -8.94
C ILE A 58 6.27 8.51 -9.28
N LYS A 59 5.12 8.72 -8.65
CA LYS A 59 4.34 9.95 -8.76
C LYS A 59 3.59 10.21 -7.45
N ASN A 60 3.15 11.44 -7.25
CA ASN A 60 2.36 11.77 -6.07
C ASN A 60 1.13 10.87 -6.01
N SER A 61 0.89 10.29 -4.86
CA SER A 61 -0.11 9.24 -4.67
C SER A 61 -0.79 9.39 -3.31
N ILE A 62 -1.81 8.58 -3.10
CA ILE A 62 -2.55 8.50 -1.85
C ILE A 62 -2.55 7.04 -1.38
N ILE A 63 -2.19 6.84 -0.12
CA ILE A 63 -2.31 5.54 0.53
C ILE A 63 -3.75 5.42 1.02
N LYS A 64 -4.51 4.47 0.45
CA LYS A 64 -5.94 4.30 0.72
C LYS A 64 -6.15 3.35 1.89
N LEU A 65 -6.25 3.87 3.09
CA LEU A 65 -6.32 3.06 4.31
C LEU A 65 -7.50 2.08 4.36
N ASN A 66 -8.55 2.31 3.58
CA ASN A 66 -9.68 1.41 3.51
C ASN A 66 -9.54 0.34 2.42
N TYR A 67 -8.46 0.36 1.65
CA TYR A 67 -8.18 -0.64 0.62
C TYR A 67 -7.16 -1.65 1.14
N ILE A 68 -7.59 -2.44 2.13
CA ILE A 68 -6.74 -3.47 2.74
C ILE A 68 -7.15 -4.82 2.17
N PHE A 69 -6.18 -5.54 1.64
CA PHE A 69 -6.45 -6.87 1.07
C PHE A 69 -5.22 -7.74 1.15
N THR A 70 -5.42 -9.02 0.92
CA THR A 70 -4.35 -10.01 1.00
C THR A 70 -4.04 -10.52 -0.40
N ILE A 71 -2.75 -10.56 -0.73
CA ILE A 71 -2.28 -11.10 -2.00
C ILE A 71 -1.32 -12.25 -1.73
N SER A 72 -1.18 -13.13 -2.72
CA SER A 72 -0.18 -14.17 -2.66
C SER A 72 1.17 -13.58 -3.08
N GLU A 73 2.22 -14.18 -2.55
CA GLU A 73 3.61 -13.81 -2.88
C GLU A 73 3.84 -13.77 -4.40
N ARG A 74 3.16 -14.64 -5.15
CA ARG A 74 3.30 -14.70 -6.61
C ARG A 74 2.79 -13.46 -7.33
N MET A 75 1.97 -12.66 -6.69
CA MET A 75 1.39 -11.46 -7.28
C MET A 75 2.30 -10.24 -7.15
N ILE A 76 3.42 -10.38 -6.47
CA ILE A 76 4.38 -9.29 -6.30
C ILE A 76 5.29 -9.19 -7.51
N GLY A 77 5.31 -8.01 -8.15
CA GLY A 77 6.19 -7.76 -9.28
C GLY A 77 7.57 -7.33 -8.85
N LYS A 78 7.67 -6.35 -7.98
CA LYS A 78 8.97 -5.92 -7.47
C LYS A 78 8.84 -5.01 -6.25
N TYR A 79 9.92 -4.95 -5.47
CA TYR A 79 10.07 -3.99 -4.38
C TYR A 79 10.47 -2.64 -4.97
N LEU A 80 9.88 -1.55 -4.46
CA LEU A 80 10.21 -0.20 -4.92
C LEU A 80 11.07 0.55 -3.90
N PHE A 81 10.56 0.73 -2.71
CA PHE A 81 11.27 1.43 -1.62
C PHE A 81 10.53 1.18 -0.31
N SER A 82 11.11 1.65 0.78
CA SER A 82 10.44 1.60 2.09
C SER A 82 10.17 3.01 2.58
N ILE A 83 9.01 3.22 3.17
CA ILE A 83 8.68 4.51 3.76
C ILE A 83 9.48 4.72 5.04
N LYS A 84 9.65 5.98 5.43
CA LYS A 84 10.41 6.34 6.63
C LYS A 84 9.58 6.09 7.90
N GLU A 85 10.27 5.99 9.02
CA GLU A 85 9.64 5.72 10.31
C GLU A 85 8.53 6.72 10.67
N GLU A 86 8.71 7.98 10.32
CA GLU A 86 7.69 9.00 10.57
C GLU A 86 6.38 8.70 9.85
N LYS A 87 6.46 8.27 8.60
CA LYS A 87 5.28 7.91 7.82
C LYS A 87 4.64 6.63 8.37
N LYS A 88 5.45 5.66 8.77
CA LYS A 88 4.95 4.43 9.39
C LYS A 88 4.13 4.75 10.64
N LYS A 89 4.61 5.69 11.45
CA LYS A 89 3.92 6.11 12.67
C LYS A 89 2.56 6.73 12.34
N VAL A 90 2.50 7.60 11.34
CA VAL A 90 1.25 8.22 10.90
C VAL A 90 0.25 7.17 10.45
N ILE A 91 0.70 6.19 9.67
CA ILE A 91 -0.17 5.13 9.16
C ILE A 91 -0.71 4.29 10.32
N LYS A 92 0.14 3.90 11.27
CA LYS A 92 -0.30 3.14 12.44
C LYS A 92 -1.36 3.90 13.24
N GLU A 93 -1.13 5.18 13.50
CA GLU A 93 -2.06 6.01 14.26
C GLU A 93 -3.41 6.13 13.56
N GLU A 94 -3.40 6.35 12.26
CA GLU A 94 -4.64 6.49 11.49
C GLU A 94 -5.40 5.17 11.38
N LEU A 95 -4.71 4.04 11.27
CA LEU A 95 -5.36 2.73 11.28
C LEU A 95 -6.02 2.44 12.63
N ILE A 96 -5.33 2.76 13.71
CA ILE A 96 -5.87 2.57 15.06
C ILE A 96 -7.15 3.38 15.25
N LYS A 97 -7.17 4.62 14.77
CA LYS A 97 -8.37 5.47 14.84
C LYS A 97 -9.56 4.84 14.12
N LYS A 98 -9.31 4.17 13.00
CA LYS A 98 -10.38 3.52 12.23
C LYS A 98 -10.93 2.28 12.93
N LEU A 99 -10.14 1.68 13.81
CA LEU A 99 -10.54 0.48 14.54
C LEU A 99 -11.20 0.80 15.90
N ALA A 100 -11.11 2.02 16.33
CA ALA A 100 -11.66 2.46 17.61
C ALA A 100 -13.19 2.62 17.54
#